data_62883555f19d8fa746f9ba3483d9cf69
#
_entry.id   62883555f19d8fa746f9ba3483d9cf69
#
_cell.length_a   1.000
_cell.length_b   1.000
_cell.length_c   1.000
_cell.angle_alpha   90.00
_cell.angle_beta   90.00
_cell.angle_gamma   90.00
#
_symmetry.space_group_name_H-M   'P 1'
#
loop_
_entity.id
_entity.type
_entity.pdbx_description
1 polymer ?
#
loop_
_entity_poly.entity_id
_entity_poly.type
_entity_poly.pdbx_seq_one_letter_code
_entity_poly.pdbx_strand_id
1 'polypeptide(L)'
;MRLTATQIHAIKTAAHAVLGEGAQVSLFGSRVDDTRRGGDIDLYITGTNLSMDAQLDAKLDLLVKLKQALGEQRIDIVFGPAAGQEPLPIQRMAAQSALPI
;
A
#
# COMPACT_ATOMS: atom_id res chain seq x y z
N MET A 1 13.06 5.30 -6.27
CA MET A 1 12.36 4.23 -5.55
C MET A 1 13.32 3.11 -5.18
N ARG A 2 13.12 2.54 -4.01
CA ARG A 2 14.02 1.50 -3.47
C ARG A 2 13.55 0.08 -3.72
N LEU A 3 12.49 -0.09 -4.48
CA LEU A 3 11.96 -1.42 -4.77
C LEU A 3 12.52 -1.96 -6.08
N THR A 4 12.85 -3.24 -6.08
CA THR A 4 13.22 -3.93 -7.33
C THR A 4 11.97 -4.21 -8.17
N ALA A 5 12.18 -4.52 -9.45
CA ALA A 5 11.08 -4.91 -10.32
C ALA A 5 10.34 -6.14 -9.79
N THR A 6 11.08 -7.10 -9.23
CA THR A 6 10.49 -8.31 -8.63
C THR A 6 9.60 -7.95 -7.43
N GLN A 7 10.07 -7.05 -6.57
CA GLN A 7 9.28 -6.60 -5.42
C GLN A 7 8.02 -5.87 -5.86
N ILE A 8 8.12 -4.99 -6.83
CA ILE A 8 6.96 -4.27 -7.37
C ILE A 8 5.94 -5.26 -7.93
N HIS A 9 6.39 -6.23 -8.69
CA HIS A 9 5.49 -7.26 -9.25
C HIS A 9 4.79 -8.04 -8.14
N ALA A 10 5.53 -8.44 -7.11
CA ALA A 10 4.96 -9.18 -5.98
C ALA A 10 3.90 -8.35 -5.25
N ILE A 11 4.17 -7.07 -5.03
CA ILE A 11 3.21 -6.18 -4.36
C ILE A 11 1.94 -6.04 -5.19
N LYS A 12 2.07 -5.79 -6.48
CA LYS A 12 0.90 -5.61 -7.36
C LYS A 12 0.10 -6.91 -7.47
N THR A 13 0.77 -8.04 -7.58
CA THR A 13 0.10 -9.35 -7.64
C THR A 13 -0.69 -9.61 -6.36
N ALA A 14 -0.07 -9.37 -5.20
CA ALA A 14 -0.75 -9.56 -3.91
C ALA A 14 -1.96 -8.62 -3.77
N ALA A 15 -1.79 -7.36 -4.13
CA ALA A 15 -2.87 -6.38 -4.04
C ALA A 15 -4.05 -6.76 -4.94
N HIS A 16 -3.78 -7.18 -6.16
CA HIS A 16 -4.84 -7.59 -7.09
C HIS A 16 -5.53 -8.87 -6.63
N ALA A 17 -4.79 -9.78 -6.00
CA ALA A 17 -5.39 -11.03 -5.48
C ALA A 17 -6.35 -10.75 -4.32
N VAL A 18 -6.04 -9.78 -3.47
CA VAL A 18 -6.87 -9.46 -2.30
C VAL A 18 -7.97 -8.45 -2.63
N LEU A 19 -7.64 -7.45 -3.45
CA LEU A 19 -8.48 -6.27 -3.64
C LEU A 19 -9.13 -6.18 -5.03
N GLY A 20 -8.69 -7.01 -5.97
CA GLY A 20 -9.14 -6.94 -7.36
C GLY A 20 -8.26 -6.04 -8.22
N GLU A 21 -8.46 -6.13 -9.54
CA GLU A 21 -7.61 -5.45 -10.51
C GLU A 21 -7.81 -3.94 -10.54
N GLY A 22 -8.93 -3.45 -10.02
CA GLY A 22 -9.19 -2.02 -9.96
C GLY A 22 -8.39 -1.29 -8.89
N ALA A 23 -7.79 -2.01 -7.95
CA ALA A 23 -7.01 -1.40 -6.90
C ALA A 23 -5.70 -0.82 -7.46
N GLN A 24 -5.38 0.38 -7.00
CA GLN A 24 -4.14 1.06 -7.37
C GLN A 24 -3.23 1.16 -6.16
N VAL A 25 -1.96 0.85 -6.35
CA VAL A 25 -0.96 0.84 -5.29
C VAL A 25 0.10 1.89 -5.59
N SER A 26 0.45 2.65 -4.57
CA SER A 26 1.50 3.65 -4.65
C SER A 26 2.42 3.51 -3.46
N LEU A 27 3.65 3.95 -3.61
CA LEU A 27 4.58 4.11 -2.49
C LEU A 27 4.45 5.51 -1.92
N PHE A 28 4.60 5.63 -0.61
CA PHE A 28 4.73 6.93 0.03
C PHE A 28 5.75 6.83 1.17
N GLY A 29 6.07 7.96 1.78
CA GLY A 29 6.99 7.98 2.91
C GLY A 29 8.44 7.81 2.50
N SER A 30 9.22 7.09 3.31
CA SER A 30 10.67 7.02 3.15
C SER A 30 11.13 6.32 1.88
N ARG A 31 10.31 5.42 1.31
CA ARG A 31 10.66 4.69 0.08
C ARG A 31 10.59 5.56 -1.18
N VAL A 32 9.98 6.73 -1.07
CA VAL A 32 9.93 7.68 -2.17
C VAL A 32 11.28 8.38 -2.35
N ASP A 33 12.04 8.52 -1.27
CA ASP A 33 13.35 9.15 -1.28
C ASP A 33 14.44 8.08 -1.46
N ASP A 34 15.03 8.03 -2.65
CA ASP A 34 16.06 7.05 -3.01
C ASP A 34 17.36 7.23 -2.24
N THR A 35 17.57 8.40 -1.64
CA THR A 35 18.79 8.65 -0.88
C THR A 35 18.75 8.05 0.51
N ARG A 36 17.57 7.67 0.99
CA ARG A 36 17.40 7.12 2.34
C ARG A 36 17.42 5.60 2.30
N ARG A 37 18.13 5.03 3.24
CA ARG A 37 18.07 3.58 3.46
C ARG A 37 16.91 3.31 4.38
N GLY A 38 15.80 2.92 3.78
CA GLY A 38 14.63 2.60 4.54
C GLY A 38 14.53 1.11 4.80
N GLY A 39 13.99 0.74 5.95
CA GLY A 39 13.53 -0.61 6.22
C GLY A 39 12.06 -0.79 5.95
N ASP A 40 11.30 0.30 5.88
CA ASP A 40 9.85 0.26 5.81
C ASP A 40 9.37 0.42 4.38
N ILE A 41 8.34 -0.36 4.05
CA ILE A 41 7.60 -0.20 2.80
C ILE A 41 6.26 0.40 3.17
N ASP A 42 6.00 1.61 2.67
CA ASP A 42 4.74 2.31 2.95
C ASP A 42 3.90 2.33 1.67
N LEU A 43 2.74 1.67 1.72
CA LEU A 43 1.86 1.53 0.58
C LEU A 43 0.58 2.33 0.78
N TYR A 44 0.18 3.05 -0.25
CA TYR A 44 -1.10 3.77 -0.30
C TYR A 44 -1.96 3.13 -1.37
N ILE A 45 -3.16 2.70 -0.99
CA ILE A 45 -4.04 1.94 -1.88
C ILE A 45 -5.34 2.69 -2.11
N THR A 46 -5.67 2.86 -3.39
CA THR A 46 -6.91 3.49 -3.83
C THR A 46 -7.62 2.60 -4.85
N GLY A 47 -8.80 3.04 -5.29
CA GLY A 47 -9.56 2.32 -6.30
C GLY A 47 -10.34 1.15 -5.74
N THR A 48 -10.50 1.07 -4.41
CA THR A 48 -11.33 0.06 -3.78
C THR A 48 -12.63 0.70 -3.31
N ASN A 49 -13.70 -0.08 -3.31
CA ASN A 49 -15.01 0.36 -2.81
C ASN A 49 -15.32 -0.26 -1.45
N LEU A 50 -14.30 -0.37 -0.60
CA LEU A 50 -14.43 -1.08 0.65
C LEU A 50 -14.89 -0.14 1.77
N SER A 51 -15.75 -0.66 2.65
CA SER A 51 -16.05 -0.02 3.93
C SER A 51 -14.83 -0.06 4.83
N MET A 52 -14.85 0.68 5.95
CA MET A 52 -13.74 0.67 6.90
C MET A 52 -13.46 -0.73 7.44
N ASP A 53 -14.50 -1.48 7.76
CA ASP A 53 -14.34 -2.85 8.27
C ASP A 53 -13.73 -3.76 7.22
N ALA A 54 -14.20 -3.65 5.98
CA ALA A 54 -13.65 -4.44 4.88
C ALA A 54 -12.20 -4.05 4.56
N GLN A 55 -11.86 -2.76 4.70
CA GLN A 55 -10.46 -2.32 4.54
C GLN A 55 -9.56 -2.96 5.59
N LEU A 56 -10.02 -3.07 6.83
CA LEU A 56 -9.22 -3.68 7.88
C LEU A 56 -8.96 -5.15 7.59
N ASP A 57 -9.99 -5.90 7.21
CA ASP A 57 -9.83 -7.30 6.85
C ASP A 57 -8.90 -7.50 5.65
N ALA A 58 -9.07 -6.68 4.62
CA ALA A 58 -8.24 -6.73 3.44
C ALA A 58 -6.78 -6.38 3.77
N LYS A 59 -6.57 -5.42 4.66
CA LYS A 59 -5.23 -5.05 5.11
C LYS A 59 -4.51 -6.21 5.76
N LEU A 60 -5.19 -6.96 6.63
CA LEU A 60 -4.59 -8.11 7.30
C LEU A 60 -4.23 -9.21 6.31
N ASP A 61 -5.14 -9.52 5.37
CA ASP A 61 -4.88 -10.51 4.33
C ASP A 61 -3.70 -10.10 3.45
N LEU A 62 -3.66 -8.83 3.07
CA LEU A 62 -2.61 -8.31 2.21
C LEU A 62 -1.26 -8.32 2.93
N LEU A 63 -1.23 -7.98 4.21
CA LEU A 63 0.01 -8.03 4.99
C LEU A 63 0.59 -9.44 5.04
N VAL A 64 -0.26 -10.46 5.23
CA VAL A 64 0.20 -11.86 5.23
C VAL A 64 0.82 -12.21 3.88
N LYS A 65 0.14 -11.89 2.78
CA LYS A 65 0.65 -12.19 1.44
C LYS A 65 1.95 -11.47 1.14
N LEU A 66 2.05 -10.21 1.52
CA LEU A 66 3.25 -9.41 1.28
C LEU A 66 4.43 -9.92 2.09
N LYS A 67 4.21 -10.31 3.34
CA LYS A 67 5.29 -10.87 4.16
C LYS A 67 5.76 -12.22 3.62
N GLN A 68 4.87 -13.02 3.08
CA GLN A 68 5.24 -14.27 2.42
C GLN A 68 6.08 -14.02 1.17
N ALA A 69 5.77 -12.97 0.42
CA ALA A 69 6.45 -12.67 -0.85
C ALA A 69 7.75 -11.89 -0.63
N LEU A 70 7.79 -10.99 0.32
CA LEU A 70 8.89 -10.03 0.51
C LEU A 70 9.77 -10.34 1.72
N GLY A 71 9.37 -11.28 2.58
CA GLY A 71 10.11 -11.64 3.79
C GLY A 71 9.79 -10.72 4.96
N GLU A 72 10.71 -10.64 5.91
CA GLU A 72 10.53 -10.00 7.21
C GLU A 72 10.72 -8.48 7.16
N GLN A 73 10.14 -7.82 6.19
CA GLN A 73 10.18 -6.36 6.13
C GLN A 73 8.97 -5.75 6.82
N ARG A 74 9.17 -4.57 7.40
CA ARG A 74 8.07 -3.80 7.94
C ARG A 74 7.27 -3.20 6.80
N ILE A 75 5.97 -3.44 6.78
CA ILE A 75 5.09 -2.99 5.72
C ILE A 75 3.91 -2.27 6.38
N ASP A 76 3.72 -1.02 5.99
CA ASP A 76 2.56 -0.22 6.40
C ASP A 76 1.64 -0.01 5.22
N ILE A 77 0.34 -0.19 5.44
CA ILE A 77 -0.67 -0.03 4.40
C ILE A 77 -1.67 1.03 4.84
N VAL A 78 -1.83 2.04 4.00
CA VAL A 78 -2.85 3.07 4.19
C VAL A 78 -3.81 3.00 3.01
N PHE A 79 -5.09 2.82 3.30
CA PHE A 79 -6.13 2.90 2.28
C PHE A 79 -6.58 4.34 2.12
N GLY A 80 -7.00 4.70 0.90
CA GLY A 80 -7.71 5.95 0.68
C GLY A 80 -9.01 5.97 1.47
N PRO A 81 -9.64 7.16 1.61
CA PRO A 81 -10.87 7.30 2.39
C PRO A 81 -11.95 6.35 1.92
N ALA A 82 -12.69 5.75 2.86
CA ALA A 82 -13.87 4.96 2.53
C ALA A 82 -14.94 5.90 1.93
N ALA A 83 -15.87 5.30 1.18
CA ALA A 83 -16.93 6.06 0.55
C ALA A 83 -17.70 6.90 1.58
N GLY A 84 -17.84 8.20 1.32
CA GLY A 84 -18.53 9.11 2.22
C GLY A 84 -17.71 9.61 3.40
N GLN A 85 -16.46 9.25 3.49
CA GLN A 85 -15.56 9.71 4.56
C GLN A 85 -14.65 10.83 4.08
N GLU A 86 -14.38 11.78 4.97
CA GLU A 86 -13.34 12.76 4.73
C GLU A 86 -11.97 12.13 4.98
N PRO A 87 -10.94 12.52 4.19
CA PRO A 87 -9.60 12.00 4.40
C PRO A 87 -9.05 12.34 5.77
N LEU A 88 -8.47 11.34 6.43
CA LEU A 88 -7.70 11.55 7.66
C LEU A 88 -6.35 12.19 7.32
N PRO A 89 -5.69 12.85 8.30
CA PRO A 89 -4.38 13.46 8.05
C PRO A 89 -3.36 12.52 7.43
N ILE A 90 -3.30 11.27 7.89
CA ILE A 90 -2.36 10.28 7.33
C ILE A 90 -2.69 9.97 5.86
N GLN A 91 -3.98 9.95 5.51
CA GLN A 91 -4.40 9.68 4.14
C GLN A 91 -4.03 10.86 3.22
N ARG A 92 -4.20 12.08 3.70
CA ARG A 92 -3.81 13.27 2.93
C ARG A 92 -2.30 13.31 2.71
N MET A 93 -1.53 13.01 3.74
CA MET A 93 -0.07 12.96 3.63
C MET A 93 0.37 11.89 2.63
N ALA A 94 -0.21 10.70 2.73
CA ALA A 94 0.13 9.61 1.82
C ALA A 94 -0.19 9.97 0.37
N ALA A 95 -1.37 10.56 0.13
CA ALA A 95 -1.77 10.95 -1.21
C ALA A 95 -0.84 12.00 -1.83
N GLN A 96 -0.35 12.95 -1.02
CA GLN A 96 0.54 14.00 -1.49
C GLN A 96 1.90 13.46 -1.94
N SER A 97 2.40 12.44 -1.28
CA SER A 97 3.72 11.90 -1.57
C SER A 97 3.67 10.59 -2.37
N ALA A 98 2.48 10.13 -2.75
CA ALA A 98 2.31 8.84 -3.38
C ALA A 98 2.93 8.81 -4.78
N LEU A 99 3.71 7.76 -5.04
CA LEU A 99 4.25 7.46 -6.37
C LEU A 99 3.68 6.11 -6.82
N PRO A 100 2.91 6.08 -7.91
CA PRO A 100 2.38 4.81 -8.43
C PRO A 100 3.49 3.84 -8.79
N ILE A 101 3.24 2.58 -8.53
CA ILE A 101 4.19 1.52 -8.89
C ILE A 101 3.60 0.54 -9.88
#